data_ebcc0637d5e229b5820bfebe3ffe372a
#
_entry.id   ebcc0637d5e229b5820bfebe3ffe372a
#
_cell.length_a   1.000
_cell.length_b   1.000
_cell.length_c   1.000
_cell.angle_alpha   90.00
_cell.angle_beta   90.00
_cell.angle_gamma   90.00
#
_symmetry.space_group_name_H-M   'P 1'
#
loop_
_entity.id
_entity.type
_entity.pdbx_description
1 polymer ?
#
loop_
_entity_poly.entity_id
_entity_poly.type
_entity_poly.pdbx_seq_one_letter_code
_entity_poly.pdbx_strand_id
1 'polypeptide(L)'
;MISGVPDRWKLVASSLSSNLDASYPTSSSLSTEPIDTRSSSPQGSASTPVDKEKIIRGPVDYLLKCPGKDIRRKLMQAFNEWLRIPEDRLNIIAEIVGLLHTASLLIDDIQDSSKLRRGIPVAHSIFGVAQTINSANYAYFAAQEKLRELNRPKAYEIFTEELLRLHRGQGMDLYWRDSLTCPTEEEYIEMISNKTGGLFRLAIKLMQLESEVTSDFLGLVDLLGIIFQIRDDYQNLQSDLYSKNKGFCEDLTEGKFSFLIIHSINSNLGNQQLLNILRQRSEEESVKKYAVEYIRSTGSFAYCQDRLASLLHEAKMMVNVLEDNVGFSKGIYDILAFLL
;
A
#
# COMPACT_ATOMS: atom_id res chain seq x y z
N MET A 1 12.15 -5.20 -31.66
CA MET A 1 10.96 -5.59 -32.44
C MET A 1 10.27 -6.71 -31.66
N ILE A 2 9.23 -6.39 -30.89
CA ILE A 2 8.46 -7.38 -30.13
C ILE A 2 7.32 -7.84 -31.05
N SER A 3 7.56 -8.88 -31.82
CA SER A 3 6.53 -9.56 -32.62
C SER A 3 5.89 -10.64 -31.76
N GLY A 4 4.66 -10.42 -31.30
CA GLY A 4 3.91 -11.44 -30.56
C GLY A 4 2.89 -10.91 -29.55
N VAL A 5 2.64 -9.62 -29.51
CA VAL A 5 1.60 -9.06 -28.63
C VAL A 5 0.24 -9.13 -29.34
N PRO A 6 -0.78 -9.80 -28.77
CA PRO A 6 -2.13 -9.84 -29.35
C PRO A 6 -2.69 -8.42 -29.53
N ASP A 7 -3.43 -8.19 -30.62
CA ASP A 7 -3.93 -6.85 -31.01
C ASP A 7 -4.80 -6.16 -29.93
N ARG A 8 -5.44 -6.94 -29.05
CA ARG A 8 -6.20 -6.42 -27.90
C ARG A 8 -5.35 -5.61 -26.91
N TRP A 9 -4.02 -5.80 -26.87
CA TRP A 9 -3.10 -5.04 -26.00
C TRP A 9 -2.67 -3.71 -26.62
N LYS A 10 -2.74 -3.56 -27.94
CA LYS A 10 -2.39 -2.32 -28.64
C LYS A 10 -3.42 -1.22 -28.41
N LEU A 11 -4.70 -1.59 -28.25
CA LEU A 11 -5.80 -0.65 -27.98
C LEU A 11 -5.72 -0.03 -26.58
N VAL A 12 -5.20 -0.75 -25.58
CA VAL A 12 -5.07 -0.24 -24.21
C VAL A 12 -3.90 0.75 -24.09
N ALA A 13 -2.79 0.51 -24.79
CA ALA A 13 -1.61 1.39 -24.78
C ALA A 13 -1.88 2.76 -25.44
N SER A 14 -2.75 2.84 -26.44
CA SER A 14 -3.07 4.09 -27.16
C SER A 14 -4.04 5.02 -26.40
N SER A 15 -4.83 4.49 -25.45
CA SER A 15 -5.77 5.30 -24.67
C SER A 15 -5.15 5.94 -23.42
N LEU A 16 -3.95 5.54 -23.03
CA LEU A 16 -3.28 6.02 -21.81
C LEU A 16 -2.37 7.24 -22.01
N SER A 17 -2.01 7.58 -23.26
CA SER A 17 -1.18 8.76 -23.55
C SER A 17 -1.92 10.09 -23.49
N SER A 18 -3.26 10.10 -23.35
CA SER A 18 -4.08 11.31 -23.37
C SER A 18 -4.60 11.80 -22.02
N ASN A 19 -4.32 11.12 -20.90
CA ASN A 19 -4.87 11.45 -19.57
C ASN A 19 -3.84 11.83 -18.51
N LEU A 20 -2.66 12.34 -18.89
CA LEU A 20 -1.61 12.76 -17.95
C LEU A 20 -1.67 14.24 -17.52
N ASP A 21 -2.66 15.01 -17.98
CA ASP A 21 -2.86 16.40 -17.57
C ASP A 21 -4.09 16.55 -16.66
N ALA A 22 -4.01 16.08 -15.43
CA ALA A 22 -4.89 16.51 -14.36
C ALA A 22 -4.14 17.48 -13.45
N SER A 23 -4.24 18.77 -13.75
CA SER A 23 -3.78 19.89 -12.93
C SER A 23 -4.47 19.86 -11.55
N TYR A 24 -3.67 19.72 -10.50
CA TYR A 24 -4.10 19.96 -9.12
C TYR A 24 -4.27 21.45 -8.86
N PRO A 25 -5.30 21.90 -8.11
CA PRO A 25 -5.44 23.29 -7.75
C PRO A 25 -4.29 23.73 -6.81
N THR A 26 -3.65 24.83 -7.19
CA THR A 26 -2.62 25.52 -6.42
C THR A 26 -3.22 26.08 -5.14
N SER A 27 -2.47 25.98 -4.06
CA SER A 27 -2.72 26.51 -2.73
C SER A 27 -3.26 27.95 -2.73
N SER A 28 -4.49 28.13 -2.26
CA SER A 28 -4.97 29.44 -1.84
C SER A 28 -4.40 29.80 -0.46
N SER A 29 -3.81 30.97 -0.40
CA SER A 29 -3.23 31.64 0.76
C SER A 29 -4.16 31.65 1.96
N LEU A 30 -3.71 31.07 3.09
CA LEU A 30 -4.28 31.30 4.40
C LEU A 30 -3.92 32.70 4.87
N SER A 31 -4.90 33.59 4.92
CA SER A 31 -4.82 34.90 5.56
C SER A 31 -4.80 34.70 7.09
N THR A 32 -3.71 35.13 7.72
CA THR A 32 -3.58 35.27 9.18
C THR A 32 -4.23 36.55 9.63
N GLU A 33 -5.40 36.45 10.29
CA GLU A 33 -5.93 37.57 11.08
C GLU A 33 -5.37 37.53 12.52
N PRO A 34 -5.10 38.67 13.15
CA PRO A 34 -4.50 38.71 14.50
C PRO A 34 -5.53 38.36 15.58
N ILE A 35 -5.13 37.53 16.54
CA ILE A 35 -5.91 37.14 17.70
C ILE A 35 -6.00 38.35 18.67
N ASP A 36 -7.21 38.90 18.88
CA ASP A 36 -7.48 39.91 19.86
C ASP A 36 -7.61 39.25 21.25
N THR A 37 -6.63 39.52 22.11
CA THR A 37 -6.62 39.08 23.53
C THR A 37 -7.39 40.07 24.41
N ARG A 38 -8.70 39.92 24.49
CA ARG A 38 -9.48 40.53 25.56
C ARG A 38 -10.13 39.47 26.42
N SER A 39 -9.69 39.44 27.67
CA SER A 39 -10.22 38.63 28.75
C SER A 39 -11.72 38.88 29.02
N SER A 40 -12.54 37.85 28.81
CA SER A 40 -13.86 37.74 29.43
C SER A 40 -13.97 36.40 30.15
N SER A 41 -14.32 36.44 31.42
CA SER A 41 -14.55 35.31 32.29
C SER A 41 -15.54 34.31 31.68
N PRO A 42 -15.32 32.99 31.78
CA PRO A 42 -16.26 32.03 31.22
C PRO A 42 -17.50 31.92 32.08
N GLN A 43 -18.62 32.45 31.61
CA GLN A 43 -19.93 32.02 32.06
C GLN A 43 -20.12 30.56 31.61
N GLY A 44 -20.52 29.67 32.56
CA GLY A 44 -20.68 28.26 32.33
C GLY A 44 -21.61 27.94 31.17
N SER A 45 -21.02 27.58 30.05
CA SER A 45 -21.72 26.92 28.94
C SER A 45 -21.88 25.44 29.31
N ALA A 46 -23.12 24.94 29.32
CA ALA A 46 -23.39 23.53 29.37
C ALA A 46 -22.53 22.83 28.28
N SER A 47 -21.53 22.07 28.67
CA SER A 47 -20.64 21.35 27.72
C SER A 47 -21.49 20.37 26.94
N THR A 48 -21.54 20.57 25.60
CA THR A 48 -22.10 19.58 24.70
C THR A 48 -21.45 18.21 25.01
N PRO A 49 -22.22 17.12 25.15
CA PRO A 49 -21.65 15.83 25.47
C PRO A 49 -20.52 15.50 24.45
N VAL A 50 -19.33 15.23 24.98
CA VAL A 50 -18.19 14.92 24.17
C VAL A 50 -18.46 13.60 23.46
N ASP A 51 -18.47 13.61 22.14
CA ASP A 51 -18.61 12.41 21.31
C ASP A 51 -17.33 11.57 21.41
N LYS A 52 -17.40 10.52 22.23
CA LYS A 52 -16.27 9.62 22.52
C LYS A 52 -15.80 8.89 21.26
N GLU A 53 -16.72 8.49 20.40
CA GLU A 53 -16.40 7.84 19.12
C GLU A 53 -15.55 8.76 18.24
N LYS A 54 -15.94 10.02 18.11
CA LYS A 54 -15.20 11.01 17.32
C LYS A 54 -13.77 11.24 17.86
N ILE A 55 -13.58 11.17 19.19
CA ILE A 55 -12.25 11.29 19.80
C ILE A 55 -11.41 10.06 19.45
N ILE A 56 -11.95 8.86 19.65
CA ILE A 56 -11.24 7.60 19.40
C ILE A 56 -10.86 7.48 17.92
N ARG A 57 -11.75 7.87 17.02
CA ARG A 57 -11.54 7.81 15.56
C ARG A 57 -10.66 8.94 15.02
N GLY A 58 -10.32 9.94 15.80
CA GLY A 58 -9.58 11.13 15.36
C GLY A 58 -8.39 10.83 14.45
N PRO A 59 -7.43 9.96 14.82
CA PRO A 59 -6.30 9.56 13.96
C PRO A 59 -6.71 8.87 12.66
N VAL A 60 -7.70 7.97 12.71
CA VAL A 60 -8.24 7.26 11.52
C VAL A 60 -8.91 8.26 10.58
N ASP A 61 -9.79 9.09 11.09
CA ASP A 61 -10.54 10.09 10.32
C ASP A 61 -9.61 11.17 9.73
N TYR A 62 -8.52 11.50 10.43
CA TYR A 62 -7.48 12.39 9.91
C TYR A 62 -6.85 11.83 8.63
N LEU A 63 -6.44 10.57 8.64
CA LEU A 63 -5.81 9.94 7.48
C LEU A 63 -6.81 9.69 6.34
N LEU A 64 -8.08 9.37 6.64
CA LEU A 64 -9.15 9.18 5.65
C LEU A 64 -9.47 10.44 4.85
N LYS A 65 -9.25 11.65 5.41
CA LYS A 65 -9.43 12.92 4.69
C LYS A 65 -8.42 13.12 3.56
N CYS A 66 -7.32 12.38 3.57
CA CYS A 66 -6.28 12.43 2.54
C CYS A 66 -6.36 11.17 1.67
N PRO A 67 -7.14 11.19 0.60
CA PRO A 67 -7.31 10.02 -0.27
C PRO A 67 -5.98 9.62 -0.91
N GLY A 68 -5.72 8.31 -0.95
CA GLY A 68 -4.62 7.72 -1.70
C GLY A 68 -5.03 7.42 -3.15
N LYS A 69 -4.20 6.65 -3.86
CA LYS A 69 -4.46 6.19 -5.24
C LYS A 69 -5.67 5.22 -5.36
N ASP A 70 -6.24 4.79 -4.23
CA ASP A 70 -7.39 3.87 -4.09
C ASP A 70 -7.30 2.57 -4.92
N ILE A 71 -6.09 2.04 -5.02
CA ILE A 71 -5.78 0.86 -5.84
C ILE A 71 -6.57 -0.38 -5.38
N ARG A 72 -6.83 -0.50 -4.06
CA ARG A 72 -7.57 -1.65 -3.51
C ARG A 72 -9.00 -1.66 -3.98
N ARG A 73 -9.67 -0.49 -3.99
CA ARG A 73 -11.03 -0.37 -4.50
C ARG A 73 -11.10 -0.64 -6.01
N LYS A 74 -10.15 -0.10 -6.77
CA LYS A 74 -10.05 -0.36 -8.21
C LYS A 74 -9.84 -1.85 -8.49
N LEU A 75 -8.99 -2.52 -7.72
CA LEU A 75 -8.77 -3.97 -7.83
C LEU A 75 -10.06 -4.74 -7.52
N MET A 76 -10.76 -4.42 -6.43
CA MET A 76 -12.04 -5.06 -6.12
C MET A 76 -13.07 -4.84 -7.23
N GLN A 77 -13.19 -3.64 -7.78
CA GLN A 77 -14.07 -3.34 -8.91
C GLN A 77 -13.70 -4.17 -10.14
N ALA A 78 -12.41 -4.27 -10.47
CA ALA A 78 -11.91 -5.07 -11.58
C ALA A 78 -12.26 -6.56 -11.43
N PHE A 79 -12.01 -7.13 -10.25
CA PHE A 79 -12.39 -8.52 -9.97
C PHE A 79 -13.92 -8.71 -9.89
N ASN A 80 -14.69 -7.66 -9.59
CA ASN A 80 -16.14 -7.75 -9.58
C ASN A 80 -16.75 -7.88 -10.98
N GLU A 81 -16.04 -7.51 -12.05
CA GLU A 81 -16.46 -7.83 -13.40
C GLU A 81 -16.54 -9.36 -13.62
N TRP A 82 -15.70 -10.15 -12.93
CA TRP A 82 -15.72 -11.60 -12.92
C TRP A 82 -16.64 -12.18 -11.85
N LEU A 83 -16.51 -11.71 -10.61
CA LEU A 83 -17.21 -12.27 -9.43
C LEU A 83 -18.69 -11.90 -9.38
N ARG A 84 -19.09 -10.75 -9.96
CA ARG A 84 -20.48 -10.29 -10.13
C ARG A 84 -21.27 -10.26 -8.83
N ILE A 85 -20.63 -9.88 -7.71
CA ILE A 85 -21.34 -9.72 -6.45
C ILE A 85 -22.17 -8.44 -6.43
N PRO A 86 -23.27 -8.39 -5.64
CA PRO A 86 -24.09 -7.20 -5.48
C PRO A 86 -23.28 -6.00 -4.95
N GLU A 87 -23.65 -4.81 -5.39
CA GLU A 87 -22.93 -3.55 -5.05
C GLU A 87 -22.93 -3.27 -3.53
N ASP A 88 -24.01 -3.58 -2.83
CA ASP A 88 -24.09 -3.46 -1.37
C ASP A 88 -23.06 -4.35 -0.66
N ARG A 89 -22.86 -5.59 -1.13
CA ARG A 89 -21.85 -6.51 -0.62
C ARG A 89 -20.43 -6.03 -0.93
N LEU A 90 -20.21 -5.56 -2.16
CA LEU A 90 -18.92 -4.98 -2.56
C LEU A 90 -18.57 -3.77 -1.68
N ASN A 91 -19.52 -2.89 -1.38
CA ASN A 91 -19.30 -1.73 -0.53
C ASN A 91 -18.96 -2.11 0.92
N ILE A 92 -19.64 -3.10 1.51
CA ILE A 92 -19.30 -3.62 2.85
C ILE A 92 -17.85 -4.13 2.88
N ILE A 93 -17.45 -4.95 1.89
CA ILE A 93 -16.08 -5.48 1.80
C ILE A 93 -15.08 -4.34 1.60
N ALA A 94 -15.40 -3.35 0.76
CA ALA A 94 -14.54 -2.20 0.52
C ALA A 94 -14.32 -1.36 1.80
N GLU A 95 -15.35 -1.20 2.63
CA GLU A 95 -15.23 -0.51 3.92
C GLU A 95 -14.37 -1.31 4.91
N ILE A 96 -14.54 -2.65 5.01
CA ILE A 96 -13.70 -3.52 5.84
C ILE A 96 -12.24 -3.37 5.45
N VAL A 97 -11.92 -3.54 4.17
CA VAL A 97 -10.56 -3.43 3.65
C VAL A 97 -9.99 -2.02 3.82
N GLY A 98 -10.83 -0.99 3.65
CA GLY A 98 -10.46 0.41 3.84
C GLY A 98 -10.07 0.73 5.28
N LEU A 99 -10.85 0.24 6.27
CA LEU A 99 -10.54 0.39 7.69
C LEU A 99 -9.22 -0.30 8.06
N LEU A 100 -9.05 -1.56 7.62
CA LEU A 100 -7.82 -2.32 7.87
C LEU A 100 -6.60 -1.66 7.25
N HIS A 101 -6.72 -1.18 6.02
CA HIS A 101 -5.63 -0.46 5.36
C HIS A 101 -5.26 0.82 6.11
N THR A 102 -6.26 1.61 6.54
CA THR A 102 -6.01 2.85 7.28
C THR A 102 -5.35 2.54 8.62
N ALA A 103 -5.84 1.51 9.33
CA ALA A 103 -5.25 1.06 10.59
C ALA A 103 -3.79 0.60 10.41
N SER A 104 -3.52 -0.19 9.36
CA SER A 104 -2.15 -0.65 9.07
C SER A 104 -1.20 0.50 8.77
N LEU A 105 -1.64 1.53 8.03
CA LEU A 105 -0.82 2.72 7.77
C LEU A 105 -0.49 3.53 9.02
N LEU A 106 -1.45 3.66 9.96
CA LEU A 106 -1.22 4.36 11.24
C LEU A 106 -0.15 3.67 12.08
N ILE A 107 -0.16 2.33 12.11
CA ILE A 107 0.84 1.54 12.84
C ILE A 107 2.18 1.55 12.11
N ASP A 108 2.17 1.37 10.79
CA ASP A 108 3.34 1.40 9.92
C ASP A 108 4.12 2.72 10.07
N ASP A 109 3.41 3.87 10.04
CA ASP A 109 4.01 5.19 10.24
C ASP A 109 4.73 5.34 11.61
N ILE A 110 4.22 4.70 12.67
CA ILE A 110 4.87 4.68 13.98
C ILE A 110 6.10 3.78 13.97
N GLN A 111 5.96 2.57 13.41
CA GLN A 111 7.03 1.57 13.36
C GLN A 111 8.21 2.04 12.52
N ASP A 112 7.94 2.78 11.44
CA ASP A 112 8.95 3.31 10.51
C ASP A 112 9.47 4.68 10.93
N SER A 113 8.90 5.30 11.99
CA SER A 113 9.22 6.67 12.41
C SER A 113 9.00 7.69 11.27
N SER A 114 8.02 7.44 10.41
CA SER A 114 7.70 8.27 9.26
C SER A 114 7.34 9.70 9.69
N LYS A 115 7.67 10.69 8.85
CA LYS A 115 7.34 12.11 9.10
C LYS A 115 6.13 12.57 8.31
N LEU A 116 5.99 12.06 7.10
CA LEU A 116 4.93 12.42 6.15
C LEU A 116 4.19 11.19 5.63
N ARG A 117 2.87 11.33 5.46
CA ARG A 117 2.03 10.39 4.75
C ARG A 117 1.13 11.15 3.78
N ARG A 118 1.25 10.87 2.48
CA ARG A 118 0.46 11.56 1.43
C ARG A 118 0.65 13.09 1.44
N GLY A 119 1.85 13.55 1.76
CA GLY A 119 2.22 14.97 1.80
C GLY A 119 1.77 15.74 3.06
N ILE A 120 1.13 15.06 4.03
CA ILE A 120 0.76 15.66 5.33
C ILE A 120 1.53 15.01 6.47
N PRO A 121 1.67 15.68 7.64
CA PRO A 121 2.26 15.06 8.82
C PRO A 121 1.57 13.76 9.20
N VAL A 122 2.32 12.77 9.66
CA VAL A 122 1.75 11.50 10.13
C VAL A 122 0.87 11.68 11.36
N ALA A 123 -0.13 10.82 11.52
CA ALA A 123 -1.12 10.96 12.61
C ALA A 123 -0.49 10.98 14.01
N HIS A 124 0.54 10.17 14.25
CA HIS A 124 1.18 10.11 15.57
C HIS A 124 1.93 11.42 15.95
N SER A 125 2.32 12.24 14.97
CA SER A 125 2.88 13.58 15.22
C SER A 125 1.83 14.60 15.65
N ILE A 126 0.54 14.38 15.31
CA ILE A 126 -0.58 15.27 15.65
C ILE A 126 -1.30 14.81 16.91
N PHE A 127 -1.59 13.51 17.04
CA PHE A 127 -2.42 12.95 18.13
C PHE A 127 -1.59 12.25 19.21
N GLY A 128 -0.29 12.08 18.99
CA GLY A 128 0.60 11.29 19.84
C GLY A 128 0.52 9.79 19.56
N VAL A 129 1.61 9.07 19.90
CA VAL A 129 1.78 7.63 19.64
C VAL A 129 0.68 6.80 20.30
N ALA A 130 0.42 7.04 21.61
CA ALA A 130 -0.54 6.24 22.39
C ALA A 130 -1.96 6.30 21.80
N GLN A 131 -2.45 7.51 21.44
CA GLN A 131 -3.78 7.67 20.88
C GLN A 131 -3.86 7.08 19.47
N THR A 132 -2.80 7.21 18.66
CA THR A 132 -2.76 6.65 17.32
C THR A 132 -2.78 5.12 17.34
N ILE A 133 -2.02 4.47 18.24
CA ILE A 133 -2.07 3.01 18.43
C ILE A 133 -3.47 2.56 18.83
N ASN A 134 -4.09 3.23 19.81
CA ASN A 134 -5.44 2.88 20.26
C ASN A 134 -6.46 3.02 19.13
N SER A 135 -6.40 4.11 18.36
CA SER A 135 -7.28 4.37 17.22
C SER A 135 -7.13 3.32 16.11
N ALA A 136 -5.89 2.91 15.80
CA ALA A 136 -5.63 1.84 14.83
C ALA A 136 -6.20 0.49 15.30
N ASN A 137 -5.96 0.11 16.58
CA ASN A 137 -6.53 -1.11 17.15
C ASN A 137 -8.05 -1.08 17.13
N TYR A 138 -8.67 0.05 17.49
CA TYR A 138 -10.11 0.23 17.39
C TYR A 138 -10.60 -0.01 15.94
N ALA A 139 -9.92 0.52 14.93
CA ALA A 139 -10.30 0.32 13.54
C ALA A 139 -10.18 -1.14 13.09
N TYR A 140 -9.21 -1.92 13.59
CA TYR A 140 -9.15 -3.37 13.34
C TYR A 140 -10.39 -4.09 13.85
N PHE A 141 -10.84 -3.79 15.07
CA PHE A 141 -12.04 -4.40 15.64
C PHE A 141 -13.33 -3.88 14.99
N ALA A 142 -13.39 -2.60 14.61
CA ALA A 142 -14.51 -2.06 13.85
C ALA A 142 -14.66 -2.74 12.48
N ALA A 143 -13.55 -3.04 11.80
CA ALA A 143 -13.55 -3.83 10.57
C ALA A 143 -14.05 -5.26 10.81
N GLN A 144 -13.64 -5.90 11.92
CA GLN A 144 -14.13 -7.22 12.31
C GLN A 144 -15.63 -7.21 12.63
N GLU A 145 -16.12 -6.19 13.34
CA GLU A 145 -17.55 -6.04 13.63
C GLU A 145 -18.36 -5.95 12.33
N LYS A 146 -17.84 -5.18 11.35
CA LYS A 146 -18.53 -5.00 10.06
C LYS A 146 -18.70 -6.29 9.25
N LEU A 147 -17.89 -7.35 9.49
CA LEU A 147 -18.09 -8.66 8.87
C LEU A 147 -19.47 -9.27 9.18
N ARG A 148 -20.11 -8.86 10.29
CA ARG A 148 -21.46 -9.33 10.67
C ARG A 148 -22.49 -8.99 9.59
N GLU A 149 -22.31 -7.88 8.87
CA GLU A 149 -23.22 -7.45 7.82
C GLU A 149 -23.22 -8.40 6.60
N LEU A 150 -22.11 -9.16 6.40
CA LEU A 150 -22.04 -10.19 5.36
C LEU A 150 -22.87 -11.44 5.73
N ASN A 151 -23.13 -11.65 7.02
CA ASN A 151 -23.85 -12.84 7.51
C ASN A 151 -23.23 -14.18 7.03
N ARG A 152 -21.91 -14.26 6.98
CA ARG A 152 -21.11 -15.42 6.56
C ARG A 152 -20.12 -15.81 7.65
N PRO A 153 -20.34 -16.88 8.41
CA PRO A 153 -19.41 -17.31 9.47
C PRO A 153 -17.97 -17.49 8.97
N LYS A 154 -17.78 -18.04 7.76
CA LYS A 154 -16.47 -18.23 7.13
C LYS A 154 -15.70 -16.93 6.91
N ALA A 155 -16.37 -15.77 6.86
CA ALA A 155 -15.71 -14.48 6.72
C ALA A 155 -14.77 -14.19 7.90
N TYR A 156 -15.10 -14.63 9.13
CA TYR A 156 -14.23 -14.45 10.31
C TYR A 156 -12.97 -15.32 10.25
N GLU A 157 -13.07 -16.53 9.70
CA GLU A 157 -11.92 -17.41 9.49
C GLU A 157 -10.95 -16.78 8.51
N ILE A 158 -11.46 -16.33 7.34
CA ILE A 158 -10.68 -15.63 6.30
C ILE A 158 -10.03 -14.38 6.86
N PHE A 159 -10.77 -13.56 7.58
CA PHE A 159 -10.27 -12.34 8.20
C PHE A 159 -9.11 -12.66 9.15
N THR A 160 -9.29 -13.61 10.05
CA THR A 160 -8.26 -14.00 11.02
C THR A 160 -7.01 -14.54 10.34
N GLU A 161 -7.17 -15.42 9.35
CA GLU A 161 -6.07 -16.02 8.59
C GLU A 161 -5.23 -14.92 7.90
N GLU A 162 -5.89 -14.04 7.14
CA GLU A 162 -5.17 -13.01 6.35
C GLU A 162 -4.55 -11.93 7.24
N LEU A 163 -5.18 -11.57 8.37
CA LEU A 163 -4.55 -10.64 9.31
C LEU A 163 -3.34 -11.26 10.01
N LEU A 164 -3.38 -12.54 10.37
CA LEU A 164 -2.20 -13.24 10.92
C LEU A 164 -1.06 -13.29 9.91
N ARG A 165 -1.36 -13.55 8.63
CA ARG A 165 -0.35 -13.49 7.55
C ARG A 165 0.24 -12.10 7.41
N LEU A 166 -0.61 -11.06 7.37
CA LEU A 166 -0.17 -9.66 7.28
C LEU A 166 0.80 -9.31 8.41
N HIS A 167 0.47 -9.68 9.65
CA HIS A 167 1.33 -9.38 10.81
C HIS A 167 2.62 -10.23 10.81
N ARG A 168 2.59 -11.46 10.28
CA ARG A 168 3.83 -12.25 10.08
C ARG A 168 4.74 -11.56 9.06
N GLY A 169 4.18 -11.09 7.93
CA GLY A 169 4.95 -10.34 6.93
C GLY A 169 5.54 -9.06 7.52
N GLN A 170 4.73 -8.25 8.20
CA GLN A 170 5.21 -7.05 8.89
C GLN A 170 6.29 -7.36 9.93
N GLY A 171 6.09 -8.43 10.72
CA GLY A 171 7.06 -8.84 11.73
C GLY A 171 8.41 -9.25 11.15
N MET A 172 8.44 -9.92 9.99
CA MET A 172 9.69 -10.28 9.30
C MET A 172 10.40 -9.05 8.74
N ASP A 173 9.65 -8.12 8.12
CA ASP A 173 10.20 -6.85 7.63
C ASP A 173 10.88 -6.06 8.75
N LEU A 174 10.21 -5.91 9.90
CA LEU A 174 10.76 -5.26 11.10
C LEU A 174 11.97 -6.00 11.65
N TYR A 175 11.93 -7.33 11.73
CA TYR A 175 13.03 -8.15 12.23
C TYR A 175 14.30 -7.97 11.40
N TRP A 176 14.22 -8.09 10.09
CA TRP A 176 15.38 -7.92 9.21
C TRP A 176 15.96 -6.51 9.30
N ARG A 177 15.09 -5.51 9.32
CA ARG A 177 15.49 -4.11 9.48
C ARG A 177 16.25 -3.87 10.79
N ASP A 178 15.71 -4.36 11.92
CA ASP A 178 16.26 -4.06 13.25
C ASP A 178 17.47 -4.93 13.58
N SER A 179 17.54 -6.16 13.04
CA SER A 179 18.72 -7.04 13.13
C SER A 179 19.79 -6.77 12.06
N LEU A 180 19.50 -5.91 11.06
CA LEU A 180 20.33 -5.69 9.87
C LEU A 180 20.68 -6.99 9.14
N THR A 181 19.73 -7.90 9.08
CA THR A 181 19.87 -9.18 8.39
C THR A 181 19.24 -9.04 7.01
N CYS A 182 20.08 -9.06 5.95
CA CYS A 182 19.55 -9.01 4.57
C CYS A 182 18.90 -10.35 4.24
N PRO A 183 17.59 -10.36 3.89
CA PRO A 183 16.92 -11.59 3.46
C PRO A 183 17.36 -12.03 2.07
N THR A 184 17.01 -13.26 1.70
CA THR A 184 17.07 -13.73 0.31
C THR A 184 15.91 -13.11 -0.51
N GLU A 185 15.96 -13.22 -1.85
CA GLU A 185 14.84 -12.78 -2.70
C GLU A 185 13.58 -13.58 -2.40
N GLU A 186 13.69 -14.89 -2.19
CA GLU A 186 12.57 -15.77 -1.88
C GLU A 186 11.90 -15.39 -0.55
N GLU A 187 12.69 -15.14 0.49
CA GLU A 187 12.18 -14.68 1.80
C GLU A 187 11.49 -13.31 1.68
N TYR A 188 12.07 -12.41 0.87
CA TYR A 188 11.45 -11.11 0.60
C TYR A 188 10.11 -11.28 -0.13
N ILE A 189 10.02 -12.13 -1.17
CA ILE A 189 8.78 -12.41 -1.90
C ILE A 189 7.71 -12.99 -0.95
N GLU A 190 8.07 -13.92 -0.07
CA GLU A 190 7.15 -14.46 0.94
C GLU A 190 6.65 -13.34 1.87
N MET A 191 7.55 -12.49 2.35
CA MET A 191 7.21 -11.39 3.24
C MET A 191 6.22 -10.42 2.57
N ILE A 192 6.48 -9.97 1.32
CA ILE A 192 5.58 -9.04 0.63
C ILE A 192 4.25 -9.68 0.23
N SER A 193 4.21 -10.97 -0.12
CA SER A 193 2.97 -11.71 -0.30
C SER A 193 2.12 -11.67 0.98
N ASN A 194 2.74 -11.83 2.15
CA ASN A 194 2.07 -11.76 3.43
C ASN A 194 1.68 -10.32 3.82
N LYS A 195 2.62 -9.37 3.80
CA LYS A 195 2.42 -7.96 4.23
C LYS A 195 1.49 -7.21 3.27
N THR A 196 1.83 -7.15 1.99
CA THR A 196 1.12 -6.37 0.97
C THR A 196 -0.03 -7.16 0.33
N GLY A 197 0.21 -8.43 0.00
CA GLY A 197 -0.79 -9.32 -0.60
C GLY A 197 -1.96 -9.66 0.32
N GLY A 198 -1.76 -9.67 1.65
CA GLY A 198 -2.77 -10.08 2.63
C GLY A 198 -4.09 -9.33 2.50
N LEU A 199 -4.09 -8.00 2.34
CA LEU A 199 -5.33 -7.24 2.17
C LEU A 199 -5.98 -7.45 0.79
N PHE A 200 -5.21 -7.72 -0.25
CA PHE A 200 -5.76 -8.07 -1.58
C PHE A 200 -6.43 -9.43 -1.53
N ARG A 201 -5.78 -10.44 -0.94
CA ARG A 201 -6.37 -11.77 -0.76
C ARG A 201 -7.60 -11.73 0.12
N LEU A 202 -7.58 -10.98 1.24
CA LEU A 202 -8.75 -10.80 2.10
C LEU A 202 -9.94 -10.28 1.29
N ALA A 203 -9.75 -9.22 0.52
CA ALA A 203 -10.80 -8.64 -0.32
C ALA A 203 -11.41 -9.68 -1.26
N ILE A 204 -10.56 -10.37 -2.04
CA ILE A 204 -11.04 -11.33 -3.04
C ILE A 204 -11.65 -12.57 -2.41
N LYS A 205 -11.09 -13.11 -1.32
CA LYS A 205 -11.68 -14.23 -0.57
C LYS A 205 -13.06 -13.88 -0.01
N LEU A 206 -13.25 -12.66 0.53
CA LEU A 206 -14.56 -12.20 1.00
C LEU A 206 -15.55 -12.02 -0.17
N MET A 207 -15.10 -11.48 -1.31
CA MET A 207 -15.91 -11.38 -2.51
C MET A 207 -16.31 -12.77 -3.05
N GLN A 208 -15.40 -13.75 -3.03
CA GLN A 208 -15.70 -15.13 -3.43
C GLN A 208 -16.76 -15.80 -2.55
N LEU A 209 -16.89 -15.44 -1.25
CA LEU A 209 -17.98 -15.93 -0.39
C LEU A 209 -19.37 -15.43 -0.79
N GLU A 210 -19.43 -14.28 -1.48
CA GLU A 210 -20.66 -13.65 -1.95
C GLU A 210 -20.96 -13.98 -3.42
N SER A 211 -20.01 -14.63 -4.13
CA SER A 211 -20.10 -14.97 -5.54
C SER A 211 -20.47 -16.44 -5.75
N GLU A 212 -21.14 -16.72 -6.86
CA GLU A 212 -21.37 -18.08 -7.34
C GLU A 212 -20.24 -18.61 -8.24
N VAL A 213 -19.28 -17.72 -8.59
CA VAL A 213 -18.15 -18.08 -9.43
C VAL A 213 -17.11 -18.86 -8.62
N THR A 214 -16.74 -20.05 -9.09
CA THR A 214 -15.87 -21.00 -8.38
C THR A 214 -14.42 -20.99 -8.88
N SER A 215 -14.08 -20.15 -9.87
CA SER A 215 -12.71 -20.03 -10.38
C SER A 215 -11.78 -19.56 -9.27
N ASP A 216 -10.54 -20.09 -9.26
CA ASP A 216 -9.51 -19.68 -8.30
C ASP A 216 -8.77 -18.45 -8.82
N PHE A 217 -8.89 -17.33 -8.10
CA PHE A 217 -8.24 -16.07 -8.42
C PHE A 217 -7.02 -15.80 -7.54
N LEU A 218 -6.76 -16.62 -6.51
CA LEU A 218 -5.79 -16.29 -5.47
C LEU A 218 -4.36 -16.20 -6.00
N GLY A 219 -3.98 -17.08 -6.93
CA GLY A 219 -2.66 -17.01 -7.56
C GLY A 219 -2.43 -15.68 -8.28
N LEU A 220 -3.42 -15.21 -9.05
CA LEU A 220 -3.33 -13.91 -9.73
C LEU A 220 -3.27 -12.76 -8.73
N VAL A 221 -4.08 -12.81 -7.66
CA VAL A 221 -4.12 -11.77 -6.62
C VAL A 221 -2.78 -11.65 -5.89
N ASP A 222 -2.16 -12.79 -5.55
CA ASP A 222 -0.83 -12.82 -4.94
C ASP A 222 0.22 -12.20 -5.86
N LEU A 223 0.22 -12.60 -7.12
CA LEU A 223 1.16 -12.09 -8.11
C LEU A 223 1.01 -10.58 -8.32
N LEU A 224 -0.23 -10.06 -8.38
CA LEU A 224 -0.49 -8.63 -8.47
C LEU A 224 -0.01 -7.87 -7.21
N GLY A 225 -0.12 -8.46 -6.03
CA GLY A 225 0.40 -7.90 -4.78
C GLY A 225 1.93 -7.81 -4.77
N ILE A 226 2.60 -8.85 -5.27
CA ILE A 226 4.06 -8.90 -5.41
C ILE A 226 4.54 -7.84 -6.42
N ILE A 227 3.95 -7.79 -7.60
CA ILE A 227 4.27 -6.79 -8.63
C ILE A 227 4.09 -5.37 -8.08
N PHE A 228 2.99 -5.13 -7.38
CA PHE A 228 2.69 -3.83 -6.78
C PHE A 228 3.79 -3.39 -5.81
N GLN A 229 4.26 -4.29 -4.93
CA GLN A 229 5.29 -3.95 -3.94
C GLN A 229 6.66 -3.74 -4.59
N ILE A 230 7.11 -4.64 -5.48
CA ILE A 230 8.40 -4.48 -6.17
C ILE A 230 8.44 -3.18 -6.98
N ARG A 231 7.31 -2.81 -7.61
CA ARG A 231 7.17 -1.54 -8.32
C ARG A 231 7.22 -0.34 -7.35
N ASP A 232 6.61 -0.45 -6.18
CA ASP A 232 6.64 0.59 -5.14
C ASP A 232 8.09 0.84 -4.67
N ASP A 233 8.84 -0.23 -4.39
CA ASP A 233 10.26 -0.19 -4.04
C ASP A 233 11.12 0.46 -5.14
N TYR A 234 10.86 0.12 -6.41
CA TYR A 234 11.54 0.73 -7.55
C TYR A 234 11.26 2.23 -7.63
N GLN A 235 10.00 2.63 -7.48
CA GLN A 235 9.59 4.04 -7.54
C GLN A 235 10.12 4.85 -6.36
N ASN A 236 10.26 4.25 -5.19
CA ASN A 236 10.84 4.90 -4.01
C ASN A 236 12.25 5.43 -4.27
N LEU A 237 13.06 4.69 -5.02
CA LEU A 237 14.45 5.06 -5.32
C LEU A 237 14.62 5.93 -6.58
N GLN A 238 13.57 6.14 -7.40
CA GLN A 238 13.69 6.85 -8.68
C GLN A 238 12.76 8.05 -8.87
N SER A 239 11.65 8.14 -8.13
CA SER A 239 10.58 9.08 -8.48
C SER A 239 10.61 10.37 -7.68
N ASP A 240 10.72 11.51 -8.36
CA ASP A 240 10.55 12.85 -7.76
C ASP A 240 9.14 13.04 -7.15
N LEU A 241 8.11 12.34 -7.70
CA LEU A 241 6.75 12.37 -7.17
C LEU A 241 6.66 11.65 -5.82
N TYR A 242 7.41 10.56 -5.63
CA TYR A 242 7.53 9.86 -4.36
C TYR A 242 8.16 10.76 -3.30
N SER A 243 9.21 11.50 -3.67
CA SER A 243 9.89 12.46 -2.78
C SER A 243 8.94 13.50 -2.20
N LYS A 244 7.95 13.97 -2.97
CA LYS A 244 6.96 14.96 -2.50
C LYS A 244 5.94 14.39 -1.50
N ASN A 245 5.64 13.09 -1.58
CA ASN A 245 4.57 12.46 -0.81
C ASN A 245 5.04 11.78 0.49
N LYS A 246 6.25 11.24 0.49
CA LYS A 246 6.83 10.51 1.63
C LYS A 246 8.18 11.06 2.07
N GLY A 247 9.00 11.57 1.15
CA GLY A 247 10.41 11.95 1.34
C GLY A 247 11.29 11.30 0.29
N PHE A 248 12.46 11.87 0.04
CA PHE A 248 13.42 11.37 -0.93
C PHE A 248 14.04 10.06 -0.44
N CYS A 249 13.86 8.95 -1.19
CA CYS A 249 14.40 7.62 -0.89
C CYS A 249 14.14 7.21 0.58
N GLU A 250 12.86 7.19 0.99
CA GLU A 250 12.46 6.96 2.38
C GLU A 250 12.84 5.56 2.87
N ASP A 251 12.80 4.54 2.01
CA ASP A 251 13.25 3.18 2.35
C ASP A 251 14.68 3.14 2.93
N LEU A 252 15.57 4.04 2.47
CA LEU A 252 16.92 4.17 3.03
C LEU A 252 16.91 4.78 4.44
N THR A 253 16.02 5.76 4.69
CA THR A 253 15.86 6.38 6.01
C THR A 253 15.22 5.43 7.00
N GLU A 254 14.23 4.64 6.55
CA GLU A 254 13.60 3.59 7.34
C GLU A 254 14.58 2.44 7.67
N GLY A 255 15.64 2.29 6.88
CA GLY A 255 16.59 1.18 6.97
C GLY A 255 16.01 -0.12 6.40
N LYS A 256 15.05 -0.01 5.48
CA LYS A 256 14.28 -1.14 4.93
C LYS A 256 15.08 -1.89 3.88
N PHE A 257 14.97 -3.23 3.90
CA PHE A 257 15.47 -4.10 2.84
C PHE A 257 14.45 -4.19 1.70
N SER A 258 14.43 -3.19 0.80
CA SER A 258 13.60 -3.23 -0.41
C SER A 258 14.23 -4.11 -1.49
N PHE A 259 13.48 -4.49 -2.53
CA PHE A 259 13.90 -5.43 -3.56
C PHE A 259 15.25 -5.09 -4.21
N LEU A 260 15.45 -3.81 -4.58
CA LEU A 260 16.69 -3.35 -5.22
C LEU A 260 17.86 -3.36 -4.22
N ILE A 261 17.60 -3.03 -2.97
CA ILE A 261 18.60 -3.02 -1.90
C ILE A 261 19.08 -4.44 -1.63
N ILE A 262 18.17 -5.41 -1.53
CA ILE A 262 18.50 -6.83 -1.34
C ILE A 262 19.38 -7.35 -2.49
N HIS A 263 18.98 -7.11 -3.73
CA HIS A 263 19.76 -7.50 -4.89
C HIS A 263 21.16 -6.85 -4.88
N SER A 264 21.24 -5.56 -4.57
CA SER A 264 22.52 -4.83 -4.52
C SER A 264 23.48 -5.37 -3.47
N ILE A 265 22.97 -5.71 -2.27
CA ILE A 265 23.78 -6.31 -1.20
C ILE A 265 24.25 -7.70 -1.60
N ASN A 266 23.37 -8.54 -2.15
CA ASN A 266 23.70 -9.91 -2.54
C ASN A 266 24.61 -9.97 -3.76
N SER A 267 24.64 -8.95 -4.62
CA SER A 267 25.56 -8.85 -5.75
C SER A 267 27.02 -8.68 -5.36
N ASN A 268 27.29 -8.15 -4.15
CA ASN A 268 28.64 -7.95 -3.64
C ASN A 268 28.70 -8.08 -2.11
N LEU A 269 28.68 -9.32 -1.62
CA LEU A 269 28.70 -9.64 -0.18
C LEU A 269 29.93 -9.11 0.57
N GLY A 270 31.02 -8.84 -0.13
CA GLY A 270 32.24 -8.24 0.46
C GLY A 270 32.12 -6.74 0.74
N ASN A 271 31.12 -6.05 0.18
CA ASN A 271 30.93 -4.62 0.35
C ASN A 271 29.87 -4.32 1.41
N GLN A 272 30.26 -3.69 2.51
CA GLN A 272 29.40 -3.35 3.64
C GLN A 272 28.81 -1.93 3.57
N GLN A 273 29.08 -1.16 2.50
CA GLN A 273 28.70 0.25 2.43
C GLN A 273 27.19 0.43 2.55
N LEU A 274 26.40 -0.33 1.76
CA LEU A 274 24.94 -0.19 1.76
C LEU A 274 24.33 -0.62 3.11
N LEU A 275 24.82 -1.71 3.71
CA LEU A 275 24.40 -2.12 5.06
C LEU A 275 24.71 -1.05 6.11
N ASN A 276 25.87 -0.39 6.00
CA ASN A 276 26.23 0.68 6.92
C ASN A 276 25.37 1.92 6.73
N ILE A 277 24.95 2.24 5.51
CA ILE A 277 24.02 3.34 5.23
C ILE A 277 22.64 3.02 5.84
N LEU A 278 22.10 1.82 5.62
CA LEU A 278 20.85 1.38 6.22
C LEU A 278 20.88 1.45 7.75
N ARG A 279 21.98 1.00 8.37
CA ARG A 279 22.16 1.07 9.83
C ARG A 279 22.06 2.49 10.37
N GLN A 280 22.62 3.47 9.64
CA GLN A 280 22.64 4.86 10.08
C GLN A 280 21.29 5.57 9.89
N ARG A 281 20.39 5.03 9.05
CA ARG A 281 19.09 5.65 8.76
C ARG A 281 19.22 7.12 8.41
N SER A 282 20.22 7.48 7.58
CA SER A 282 20.58 8.85 7.29
C SER A 282 19.46 9.59 6.55
N GLU A 283 19.17 10.82 6.99
CA GLU A 283 18.28 11.74 6.29
C GLU A 283 19.03 12.60 5.26
N GLU A 284 20.37 12.57 5.26
CA GLU A 284 21.19 13.40 4.37
C GLU A 284 21.03 12.99 2.91
N GLU A 285 20.63 13.96 2.09
CA GLU A 285 20.36 13.74 0.66
C GLU A 285 21.62 13.29 -0.09
N SER A 286 22.80 13.76 0.29
CA SER A 286 24.09 13.36 -0.28
C SER A 286 24.37 11.87 -0.09
N VAL A 287 24.07 11.34 1.12
CA VAL A 287 24.24 9.91 1.45
C VAL A 287 23.22 9.06 0.69
N LYS A 288 21.98 9.51 0.61
CA LYS A 288 20.92 8.82 -0.15
C LYS A 288 21.26 8.76 -1.65
N LYS A 289 21.73 9.87 -2.24
CA LYS A 289 22.18 9.91 -3.64
C LYS A 289 23.33 8.93 -3.87
N TYR A 290 24.32 8.91 -2.98
CA TYR A 290 25.41 7.95 -3.05
C TYR A 290 24.91 6.50 -3.02
N ALA A 291 23.97 6.18 -2.12
CA ALA A 291 23.37 4.84 -2.04
C ALA A 291 22.65 4.45 -3.34
N VAL A 292 21.87 5.37 -3.94
CA VAL A 292 21.18 5.14 -5.21
C VAL A 292 22.16 4.87 -6.35
N GLU A 293 23.25 5.65 -6.45
CA GLU A 293 24.29 5.43 -7.46
C GLU A 293 25.02 4.09 -7.24
N TYR A 294 25.27 3.70 -5.97
CA TYR A 294 25.81 2.40 -5.67
C TYR A 294 24.88 1.26 -6.11
N ILE A 295 23.57 1.33 -5.76
CA ILE A 295 22.55 0.38 -6.19
C ILE A 295 22.48 0.30 -7.73
N ARG A 296 22.65 1.44 -8.42
CA ARG A 296 22.71 1.50 -9.89
C ARG A 296 23.93 0.77 -10.44
N SER A 297 25.10 0.98 -9.82
CA SER A 297 26.36 0.36 -10.24
C SER A 297 26.36 -1.17 -10.14
N THR A 298 25.53 -1.75 -9.26
CA THR A 298 25.35 -3.20 -9.12
C THR A 298 24.37 -3.82 -10.12
N GLY A 299 23.79 -3.01 -11.03
CA GLY A 299 22.80 -3.46 -12.01
C GLY A 299 21.41 -3.74 -11.43
N SER A 300 21.15 -3.38 -10.16
CA SER A 300 19.91 -3.73 -9.45
C SER A 300 18.66 -3.11 -10.07
N PHE A 301 18.76 -1.94 -10.69
CA PHE A 301 17.63 -1.32 -11.41
C PHE A 301 17.22 -2.11 -12.65
N ALA A 302 18.19 -2.54 -13.45
CA ALA A 302 17.92 -3.37 -14.63
C ALA A 302 17.33 -4.72 -14.21
N TYR A 303 17.92 -5.38 -13.21
CA TYR A 303 17.40 -6.61 -12.65
C TYR A 303 15.95 -6.49 -12.19
N CYS A 304 15.61 -5.43 -11.46
CA CYS A 304 14.25 -5.16 -11.01
C CYS A 304 13.27 -4.98 -12.17
N GLN A 305 13.66 -4.26 -13.23
CA GLN A 305 12.84 -4.07 -14.43
C GLN A 305 12.58 -5.40 -15.16
N ASP A 306 13.62 -6.22 -15.34
CA ASP A 306 13.50 -7.54 -15.97
C ASP A 306 12.59 -8.47 -15.14
N ARG A 307 12.73 -8.42 -13.79
CA ARG A 307 11.88 -9.20 -12.89
C ARG A 307 10.42 -8.75 -12.95
N LEU A 308 10.15 -7.46 -12.93
CA LEU A 308 8.81 -6.90 -13.11
C LEU A 308 8.20 -7.30 -14.46
N ALA A 309 8.96 -7.22 -15.54
CA ALA A 309 8.50 -7.63 -16.87
C ALA A 309 8.12 -9.11 -16.92
N SER A 310 8.92 -9.97 -16.28
CA SER A 310 8.64 -11.41 -16.18
C SER A 310 7.36 -11.69 -15.38
N LEU A 311 7.21 -11.08 -14.19
CA LEU A 311 6.01 -11.25 -13.35
C LEU A 311 4.74 -10.71 -14.04
N LEU A 312 4.84 -9.59 -14.76
CA LEU A 312 3.73 -9.06 -15.55
C LEU A 312 3.35 -9.97 -16.72
N HIS A 313 4.33 -10.62 -17.34
CA HIS A 313 4.06 -11.62 -18.36
C HIS A 313 3.31 -12.82 -17.76
N GLU A 314 3.75 -13.32 -16.62
CA GLU A 314 3.09 -14.41 -15.89
C GLU A 314 1.65 -14.03 -15.51
N ALA A 315 1.44 -12.83 -14.96
CA ALA A 315 0.10 -12.31 -14.64
C ALA A 315 -0.82 -12.28 -15.87
N LYS A 316 -0.29 -11.86 -17.05
CA LYS A 316 -1.05 -11.87 -18.30
C LYS A 316 -1.43 -13.27 -18.75
N MET A 317 -0.54 -14.25 -18.59
CA MET A 317 -0.84 -15.65 -18.90
C MET A 317 -1.94 -16.20 -17.99
N MET A 318 -1.88 -15.90 -16.69
CA MET A 318 -2.94 -16.28 -15.74
C MET A 318 -4.29 -15.64 -16.08
N VAL A 319 -4.29 -14.35 -16.45
CA VAL A 319 -5.52 -13.65 -16.89
C VAL A 319 -6.13 -14.34 -18.12
N ASN A 320 -5.32 -14.69 -19.12
CA ASN A 320 -5.83 -15.39 -20.31
C ASN A 320 -6.51 -16.73 -19.95
N VAL A 321 -5.90 -17.52 -19.04
CA VAL A 321 -6.48 -18.80 -18.57
C VAL A 321 -7.80 -18.57 -17.80
N LEU A 322 -7.86 -17.52 -17.00
CA LEU A 322 -9.10 -17.18 -16.25
C LEU A 322 -10.20 -16.72 -17.20
N GLU A 323 -9.88 -15.90 -18.22
CA GLU A 323 -10.85 -15.39 -19.18
C GLU A 323 -11.56 -16.49 -19.98
N ASP A 324 -10.91 -17.62 -20.23
CA ASP A 324 -11.53 -18.78 -20.87
C ASP A 324 -12.70 -19.33 -20.03
N ASN A 325 -12.68 -19.11 -18.72
CA ASN A 325 -13.72 -19.59 -17.79
C ASN A 325 -14.75 -18.53 -17.40
N VAL A 326 -14.31 -17.27 -17.18
CA VAL A 326 -15.13 -16.20 -16.61
C VAL A 326 -15.40 -15.03 -17.55
N GLY A 327 -14.75 -15.01 -18.70
CA GLY A 327 -14.87 -13.98 -19.72
C GLY A 327 -13.91 -12.80 -19.54
N PHE A 328 -13.94 -11.87 -20.47
CA PHE A 328 -13.06 -10.69 -20.51
C PHE A 328 -13.38 -9.71 -19.39
N SER A 329 -12.33 -9.14 -18.76
CA SER A 329 -12.46 -8.06 -17.79
C SER A 329 -11.57 -6.87 -18.19
N LYS A 330 -12.19 -5.75 -18.58
CA LYS A 330 -11.46 -4.52 -18.86
C LYS A 330 -10.72 -4.01 -17.61
N GLY A 331 -11.37 -4.10 -16.45
CA GLY A 331 -10.80 -3.64 -15.18
C GLY A 331 -9.47 -4.33 -14.84
N ILE A 332 -9.35 -5.64 -15.09
CA ILE A 332 -8.09 -6.38 -14.86
C ILE A 332 -6.99 -5.88 -15.79
N TYR A 333 -7.28 -5.60 -17.05
CA TYR A 333 -6.30 -5.00 -17.97
C TYR A 333 -5.89 -3.59 -17.55
N ASP A 334 -6.82 -2.78 -17.04
CA ASP A 334 -6.51 -1.45 -16.51
C ASP A 334 -5.58 -1.53 -15.28
N ILE A 335 -5.76 -2.55 -14.41
CA ILE A 335 -4.83 -2.83 -13.30
C ILE A 335 -3.45 -3.24 -13.81
N LEU A 336 -3.38 -4.16 -14.77
CA LEU A 336 -2.09 -4.58 -15.35
C LEU A 336 -1.37 -3.42 -16.04
N ALA A 337 -2.10 -2.53 -16.73
CA ALA A 337 -1.55 -1.33 -17.34
C ALA A 337 -1.05 -0.32 -16.29
N PHE A 338 -1.74 -0.19 -15.15
CA PHE A 338 -1.27 0.65 -14.04
C PHE A 338 0.03 0.12 -13.42
N LEU A 339 0.25 -1.18 -13.43
CA LEU A 339 1.44 -1.82 -12.86
C LEU A 339 2.66 -1.80 -13.81
N LEU A 340 2.49 -1.49 -15.06
CA LEU A 340 3.57 -1.20 -16.01
C LEU A 340 4.23 0.15 -15.71
#